data_8a96dbc06b2d079e9dd6770abe4687a7
#
_entry.id   8a96dbc06b2d079e9dd6770abe4687a7
#
_cell.length_a   1.000
_cell.length_b   1.000
_cell.length_c   1.000
_cell.angle_alpha   90.00
_cell.angle_beta   90.00
_cell.angle_gamma   90.00
#
_symmetry.space_group_name_H-M   'P 1'
#
loop_
_entity.id
_entity.type
_entity.pdbx_description
1 polymer ?
#
loop_
_entity_poly.entity_id
_entity_poly.type
_entity_poly.pdbx_seq_one_letter_code
_entity_poly.pdbx_strand_id
1 'polypeptide(L)'
;FLALASSDYIKTNKIKPLAKVLDWCASAGNPDFMGVTPITAIQKLMKKMSVKISFFDLIEINEAFAATSVAVQRSLKIDPNKLNIVGGAIALGHPIGCSGTRILTTLAHQLKRTKQKFGVASMCIGGGQGLAMAIERL
;
A
#
# COMPACT_ATOMS: atom_id res chain seq x y z
N PHE A 1 8.23 -11.23 7.22
CA PHE A 1 9.47 -10.62 6.73
C PHE A 1 9.35 -10.28 5.24
N LEU A 2 9.99 -9.18 4.82
CA LEU A 2 10.20 -8.83 3.42
C LEU A 2 11.71 -8.73 3.18
N ALA A 3 12.20 -9.33 2.11
CA ALA A 3 13.56 -9.14 1.62
C ALA A 3 13.51 -8.17 0.43
N LEU A 4 14.28 -7.10 0.51
CA LEU A 4 14.48 -6.17 -0.59
C LEU A 4 15.85 -6.42 -1.20
N ALA A 5 15.91 -6.49 -2.53
CA ALA A 5 17.15 -6.74 -3.25
C ALA A 5 17.27 -5.81 -4.46
N SER A 6 18.49 -5.44 -4.80
CA SER A 6 18.78 -4.69 -6.03
C SER A 6 18.57 -5.57 -7.28
N SER A 7 18.35 -4.94 -8.42
CA SER A 7 18.23 -5.65 -9.70
C SER A 7 19.49 -6.48 -10.02
N ASP A 8 20.66 -5.97 -9.66
CA ASP A 8 21.92 -6.68 -9.91
C ASP A 8 22.08 -7.91 -9.03
N TYR A 9 21.72 -7.79 -7.73
CA TYR A 9 21.71 -8.93 -6.82
C TYR A 9 20.75 -10.03 -7.29
N ILE A 10 19.55 -9.64 -7.73
CA ILE A 10 18.55 -10.57 -8.28
C ILE A 10 19.08 -11.31 -9.51
N LYS A 11 19.70 -10.59 -10.47
CA LYS A 11 20.29 -11.17 -11.67
C LYS A 11 21.43 -12.14 -11.35
N THR A 12 22.38 -11.69 -10.53
CA THR A 12 23.56 -12.50 -10.15
C THR A 12 23.19 -13.79 -9.44
N ASN A 13 22.18 -13.72 -8.55
CA ASN A 13 21.75 -14.87 -7.75
C ASN A 13 20.57 -15.64 -8.36
N LYS A 14 20.12 -15.29 -9.57
CA LYS A 14 19.00 -15.93 -10.29
C LYS A 14 17.72 -16.03 -9.44
N ILE A 15 17.43 -15.01 -8.63
CA ILE A 15 16.25 -14.95 -7.76
C ILE A 15 15.02 -14.59 -8.60
N LYS A 16 13.87 -15.20 -8.28
CA LYS A 16 12.56 -14.81 -8.85
C LYS A 16 11.82 -13.94 -7.83
N PRO A 17 11.83 -12.60 -7.97
CA PRO A 17 11.11 -11.72 -7.06
C PRO A 17 9.59 -11.83 -7.26
N LEU A 18 8.81 -11.58 -6.20
CA LEU A 18 7.36 -11.53 -6.26
C LEU A 18 6.85 -10.26 -6.93
N ALA A 19 7.51 -9.15 -6.63
CA ALA A 19 7.11 -7.84 -7.10
C ALA A 19 8.32 -6.89 -7.20
N LYS A 20 8.16 -5.85 -7.99
CA LYS A 20 9.07 -4.71 -8.10
C LYS A 20 8.46 -3.52 -7.39
N VAL A 21 9.22 -2.83 -6.55
CA VAL A 21 8.85 -1.51 -6.04
C VAL A 21 8.97 -0.51 -7.19
N LEU A 22 7.86 0.16 -7.50
CA LEU A 22 7.83 1.19 -8.55
C LEU A 22 8.24 2.54 -7.98
N ASP A 23 7.58 2.94 -6.91
CA ASP A 23 7.87 4.21 -6.22
C ASP A 23 7.18 4.25 -4.85
N TRP A 24 7.53 5.26 -4.04
CA TRP A 24 6.92 5.50 -2.75
C TRP A 24 6.89 6.99 -2.42
N CYS A 25 5.98 7.38 -1.51
CA CYS A 25 5.89 8.74 -0.99
C CYS A 25 5.54 8.73 0.50
N ALA A 26 6.10 9.69 1.20
CA ALA A 26 5.66 10.10 2.53
C ALA A 26 4.88 11.42 2.47
N SER A 27 3.92 11.56 3.37
CA SER A 27 3.19 12.79 3.61
C SER A 27 3.17 13.09 5.10
N ALA A 28 2.87 14.33 5.46
CA ALA A 28 2.57 14.74 6.82
C ALA A 28 1.38 15.70 6.79
N GLY A 29 0.61 15.70 7.86
CA GLY A 29 -0.54 16.55 8.08
C GLY A 29 -0.76 16.81 9.56
N ASN A 30 -1.89 17.40 9.93
CA ASN A 30 -2.25 17.61 11.33
C ASN A 30 -2.36 16.25 12.05
N PRO A 31 -1.65 16.03 13.18
CA PRO A 31 -1.72 14.80 13.96
C PRO A 31 -3.15 14.42 14.41
N ASP A 32 -4.02 15.40 14.68
CA ASP A 32 -5.41 15.15 15.06
C ASP A 32 -6.20 14.40 13.99
N PHE A 33 -5.76 14.48 12.74
CA PHE A 33 -6.34 13.81 11.58
C PHE A 33 -5.43 12.73 11.01
N MET A 34 -4.58 12.12 11.83
CA MET A 34 -3.61 11.12 11.36
C MET A 34 -4.23 10.01 10.51
N GLY A 35 -5.45 9.57 10.84
CA GLY A 35 -6.14 8.48 10.15
C GLY A 35 -6.40 8.73 8.66
N VAL A 36 -6.43 9.99 8.20
CA VAL A 36 -6.67 10.33 6.79
C VAL A 36 -5.40 10.63 6.00
N THR A 37 -4.24 10.59 6.62
CA THR A 37 -2.95 10.85 5.96
C THR A 37 -2.60 9.91 4.80
N PRO A 38 -3.12 8.65 4.72
CA PRO A 38 -2.98 7.83 3.52
C PRO A 38 -3.52 8.49 2.25
N ILE A 39 -4.56 9.35 2.36
CA ILE A 39 -5.12 10.07 1.21
C ILE A 39 -4.04 10.94 0.55
N THR A 40 -3.40 11.78 1.35
CA THR A 40 -2.33 12.68 0.87
C THR A 40 -1.10 11.91 0.38
N ALA A 41 -0.74 10.81 1.05
CA ALA A 41 0.38 9.97 0.61
C ALA A 41 0.13 9.34 -0.76
N ILE A 42 -1.07 8.76 -0.97
CA ILE A 42 -1.45 8.17 -2.26
C ILE A 42 -1.55 9.26 -3.34
N GLN A 43 -2.13 10.43 -3.04
CA GLN A 43 -2.23 11.53 -4.00
C GLN A 43 -0.85 12.02 -4.44
N LYS A 44 0.10 12.17 -3.50
CA LYS A 44 1.49 12.51 -3.82
C LYS A 44 2.14 11.46 -4.70
N LEU A 45 1.95 10.18 -4.37
CA LEU A 45 2.48 9.06 -5.14
C LEU A 45 1.92 9.04 -6.56
N MET A 46 0.59 9.19 -6.70
CA MET A 46 -0.06 9.26 -8.01
C MET A 46 0.46 10.43 -8.85
N LYS A 47 0.65 11.60 -8.23
CA LYS A 47 1.23 12.78 -8.90
C LYS A 47 2.66 12.50 -9.36
N LYS A 48 3.50 11.91 -8.50
CA LYS A 48 4.90 11.58 -8.80
C LYS A 48 5.01 10.58 -9.95
N MET A 49 4.12 9.60 -9.99
CA MET A 49 4.08 8.57 -11.03
C MET A 49 3.30 9.00 -12.28
N SER A 50 2.63 10.16 -12.27
CA SER A 50 1.74 10.64 -13.33
C SER A 50 0.61 9.65 -13.65
N VAL A 51 0.03 9.03 -12.63
CA VAL A 51 -1.07 8.04 -12.76
C VAL A 51 -2.32 8.47 -11.98
N LYS A 52 -3.46 7.84 -12.30
CA LYS A 52 -4.72 7.97 -11.56
C LYS A 52 -4.91 6.77 -10.62
N ILE A 53 -5.85 6.86 -9.68
CA ILE A 53 -6.17 5.75 -8.78
C ILE A 53 -6.61 4.48 -9.53
N SER A 54 -7.23 4.63 -10.69
CA SER A 54 -7.65 3.53 -11.57
C SER A 54 -6.50 2.71 -12.16
N PHE A 55 -5.28 3.24 -12.13
CA PHE A 55 -4.06 2.52 -12.53
C PHE A 55 -3.79 1.30 -11.65
N PHE A 56 -4.16 1.38 -10.38
CA PHE A 56 -3.95 0.28 -9.45
C PHE A 56 -5.08 -0.74 -9.54
N ASP A 57 -4.70 -1.99 -9.70
CA ASP A 57 -5.63 -3.13 -9.73
C ASP A 57 -6.08 -3.51 -8.33
N LEU A 58 -5.15 -3.48 -7.35
CA LEU A 58 -5.42 -3.76 -5.95
C LEU A 58 -4.85 -2.68 -5.04
N ILE A 59 -5.53 -2.45 -3.92
CA ILE A 59 -5.20 -1.40 -2.95
C ILE A 59 -5.27 -2.00 -1.55
N GLU A 60 -4.21 -1.85 -0.78
CA GLU A 60 -4.14 -2.23 0.63
C GLU A 60 -3.99 -0.98 1.49
N ILE A 61 -5.00 -0.67 2.30
CA ILE A 61 -4.94 0.39 3.30
C ILE A 61 -4.90 -0.26 4.67
N ASN A 62 -3.89 0.09 5.48
CA ASN A 62 -3.86 -0.43 6.85
C ASN A 62 -5.09 0.07 7.63
N GLU A 63 -5.86 -0.85 8.16
CA GLU A 63 -7.07 -0.59 8.93
C GLU A 63 -6.72 -0.29 10.40
N ALA A 64 -5.97 0.80 10.64
CA ALA A 64 -5.71 1.23 12.02
C ALA A 64 -7.03 1.49 12.77
N PHE A 65 -8.02 2.02 12.05
CA PHE A 65 -9.43 2.19 12.44
C PHE A 65 -10.30 1.97 11.20
N ALA A 66 -11.51 1.46 11.38
CA ALA A 66 -12.48 1.32 10.28
C ALA A 66 -12.73 2.67 9.57
N ALA A 67 -12.80 3.76 10.35
CA ALA A 67 -12.96 5.11 9.83
C ALA A 67 -11.85 5.52 8.84
N THR A 68 -10.61 5.09 9.06
CA THR A 68 -9.47 5.34 8.15
C THR A 68 -9.75 4.78 6.76
N SER A 69 -10.09 3.50 6.67
CA SER A 69 -10.33 2.84 5.39
C SER A 69 -11.54 3.43 4.66
N VAL A 70 -12.62 3.74 5.37
CA VAL A 70 -13.81 4.38 4.81
C VAL A 70 -13.50 5.79 4.29
N ALA A 71 -12.76 6.59 5.06
CA ALA A 71 -12.38 7.95 4.65
C ALA A 71 -11.50 7.93 3.40
N VAL A 72 -10.49 7.05 3.36
CA VAL A 72 -9.58 6.90 2.20
C VAL A 72 -10.36 6.44 0.98
N GLN A 73 -11.20 5.41 1.12
CA GLN A 73 -12.03 4.87 0.04
C GLN A 73 -12.91 5.97 -0.59
N ARG A 74 -13.64 6.72 0.25
CA ARG A 74 -14.55 7.77 -0.22
C ARG A 74 -13.81 8.92 -0.88
N SER A 75 -12.73 9.40 -0.26
CA SER A 75 -11.97 10.56 -0.75
C SER A 75 -11.28 10.29 -2.08
N LEU A 76 -10.74 9.10 -2.26
CA LEU A 76 -10.05 8.70 -3.49
C LEU A 76 -10.97 8.00 -4.50
N LYS A 77 -12.25 7.80 -4.15
CA LYS A 77 -13.24 7.08 -4.98
C LYS A 77 -12.75 5.69 -5.38
N ILE A 78 -12.19 4.96 -4.41
CA ILE A 78 -11.67 3.61 -4.63
C ILE A 78 -12.86 2.65 -4.80
N ASP A 79 -12.80 1.80 -5.81
CA ASP A 79 -13.71 0.67 -5.97
C ASP A 79 -13.57 -0.29 -4.78
N PRO A 80 -14.63 -0.56 -4.00
CA PRO A 80 -14.57 -1.44 -2.84
C PRO A 80 -14.10 -2.86 -3.19
N ASN A 81 -14.31 -3.32 -4.43
CA ASN A 81 -13.84 -4.62 -4.88
C ASN A 81 -12.31 -4.71 -5.09
N LYS A 82 -11.62 -3.57 -5.02
CA LYS A 82 -10.16 -3.49 -5.13
C LYS A 82 -9.46 -3.23 -3.79
N LEU A 83 -10.23 -2.87 -2.75
CA LEU A 83 -9.70 -2.44 -1.46
C LEU A 83 -9.71 -3.59 -0.46
N ASN A 84 -8.54 -3.93 0.10
CA ASN A 84 -8.39 -4.91 1.18
C ASN A 84 -9.20 -6.21 0.91
N ILE A 85 -9.07 -6.75 -0.28
CA ILE A 85 -9.95 -7.80 -0.84
C ILE A 85 -9.98 -9.12 -0.06
N VAL A 86 -9.08 -9.29 0.89
CA VAL A 86 -9.01 -10.46 1.78
C VAL A 86 -9.13 -10.07 3.27
N GLY A 87 -9.65 -8.87 3.54
CA GLY A 87 -9.69 -8.28 4.88
C GLY A 87 -8.37 -7.64 5.28
N GLY A 88 -8.34 -7.04 6.45
CA GLY A 88 -7.19 -6.28 6.94
C GLY A 88 -7.03 -6.34 8.46
N ALA A 89 -6.47 -5.29 9.04
CA ALA A 89 -6.08 -5.22 10.46
C ALA A 89 -7.26 -5.33 11.44
N ILE A 90 -8.48 -4.99 11.03
CA ILE A 90 -9.67 -5.19 11.88
C ILE A 90 -9.85 -6.67 12.20
N ALA A 91 -9.61 -7.55 11.22
CA ALA A 91 -9.72 -9.00 11.41
C ALA A 91 -8.42 -9.63 11.96
N LEU A 92 -7.26 -9.15 11.50
CA LEU A 92 -5.95 -9.76 11.75
C LEU A 92 -5.20 -9.16 12.94
N GLY A 93 -5.57 -7.95 13.37
CA GLY A 93 -4.82 -7.14 14.31
C GLY A 93 -3.85 -6.17 13.63
N HIS A 94 -3.43 -5.15 14.41
CA HIS A 94 -2.51 -4.10 13.97
C HIS A 94 -1.21 -4.13 14.76
N PRO A 95 -0.26 -5.00 14.44
CA PRO A 95 1.07 -4.99 15.06
C PRO A 95 1.86 -3.80 14.52
N ILE A 96 1.92 -2.71 15.28
CA ILE A 96 2.40 -1.38 14.84
C ILE A 96 3.75 -1.46 14.12
N GLY A 97 4.73 -2.16 14.67
CA GLY A 97 6.06 -2.32 14.07
C GLY A 97 6.12 -3.24 12.83
N CYS A 98 5.01 -3.91 12.48
CA CYS A 98 4.96 -4.90 11.40
C CYS A 98 3.92 -4.57 10.30
N SER A 99 2.98 -3.67 10.56
CA SER A 99 1.82 -3.46 9.67
C SER A 99 2.22 -3.05 8.26
N GLY A 100 3.25 -2.23 8.06
CA GLY A 100 3.76 -1.91 6.71
C GLY A 100 4.21 -3.16 5.95
N THR A 101 4.99 -4.01 6.59
CA THR A 101 5.40 -5.31 6.03
C THR A 101 4.20 -6.21 5.75
N ARG A 102 3.22 -6.25 6.68
CA ARG A 102 2.02 -7.06 6.55
C ARG A 102 1.21 -6.66 5.31
N ILE A 103 0.88 -5.37 5.12
CA ILE A 103 0.08 -4.92 3.98
C ILE A 103 0.80 -5.13 2.65
N LEU A 104 2.11 -4.88 2.58
CA LEU A 104 2.90 -5.14 1.37
C LEU A 104 2.97 -6.63 1.03
N THR A 105 3.15 -7.49 2.02
CA THR A 105 3.12 -8.95 1.83
C THR A 105 1.77 -9.40 1.29
N THR A 106 0.68 -8.94 1.92
CA THR A 106 -0.69 -9.23 1.46
C THR A 106 -0.87 -8.78 0.00
N LEU A 107 -0.53 -7.53 -0.31
CA LEU A 107 -0.68 -6.97 -1.65
C LEU A 107 0.08 -7.78 -2.71
N ALA A 108 1.36 -8.08 -2.47
CA ALA A 108 2.19 -8.83 -3.41
C ALA A 108 1.62 -10.23 -3.69
N HIS A 109 1.17 -10.94 -2.65
CA HIS A 109 0.56 -12.25 -2.79
C HIS A 109 -0.83 -12.20 -3.48
N GLN A 110 -1.64 -11.17 -3.19
CA GLN A 110 -2.94 -11.01 -3.85
C GLN A 110 -2.78 -10.66 -5.32
N LEU A 111 -1.85 -9.78 -5.69
CA LEU A 111 -1.53 -9.51 -7.10
C LEU A 111 -1.14 -10.79 -7.83
N LYS A 112 -0.34 -11.65 -7.21
CA LYS A 112 0.02 -12.96 -7.78
C LYS A 112 -1.19 -13.88 -7.92
N ARG A 113 -2.00 -14.03 -6.86
CA ARG A 113 -3.17 -14.92 -6.83
C ARG A 113 -4.24 -14.52 -7.85
N THR A 114 -4.52 -13.23 -7.97
CA THR A 114 -5.54 -12.68 -8.87
C THR A 114 -5.03 -12.41 -10.29
N LYS A 115 -3.73 -12.64 -10.54
CA LYS A 115 -3.05 -12.33 -11.80
C LYS A 115 -3.13 -10.84 -12.20
N GLN A 116 -3.37 -9.96 -11.23
CA GLN A 116 -3.36 -8.52 -11.40
C GLN A 116 -1.91 -8.00 -11.41
N LYS A 117 -1.69 -6.78 -11.92
CA LYS A 117 -0.35 -6.28 -12.19
C LYS A 117 0.13 -5.22 -11.20
N PHE A 118 -0.67 -4.19 -10.96
CA PHE A 118 -0.26 -3.02 -10.19
C PHE A 118 -1.02 -2.91 -8.87
N GLY A 119 -0.30 -2.60 -7.81
CA GLY A 119 -0.92 -2.37 -6.52
C GLY A 119 -0.30 -1.22 -5.76
N VAL A 120 -1.07 -0.65 -4.82
CA VAL A 120 -0.59 0.36 -3.88
C VAL A 120 -0.96 -0.05 -2.47
N ALA A 121 0.02 0.04 -1.57
CA ALA A 121 -0.18 -0.10 -0.13
C ALA A 121 0.02 1.25 0.55
N SER A 122 -0.82 1.57 1.55
CA SER A 122 -0.69 2.81 2.31
C SER A 122 -1.11 2.64 3.76
N MET A 123 -0.50 3.44 4.63
CA MET A 123 -0.81 3.46 6.06
C MET A 123 -0.64 4.85 6.65
N CYS A 124 -1.41 5.13 7.70
CA CYS A 124 -1.21 6.27 8.58
C CYS A 124 -0.15 5.93 9.65
N ILE A 125 0.45 6.96 10.21
CA ILE A 125 1.44 6.88 11.28
C ILE A 125 1.08 7.88 12.36
N GLY A 126 1.19 7.50 13.63
CA GLY A 126 0.67 8.18 14.79
C GLY A 126 1.09 9.64 15.00
N GLY A 127 2.12 10.14 14.33
CA GLY A 127 2.52 11.57 14.38
C GLY A 127 1.94 12.44 13.27
N GLY A 128 0.89 11.96 12.57
CA GLY A 128 0.29 12.68 11.44
C GLY A 128 0.98 12.43 10.11
N GLN A 129 1.85 11.44 10.03
CA GLN A 129 2.46 11.04 8.78
C GLN A 129 1.60 10.02 8.03
N GLY A 130 1.81 9.93 6.72
CA GLY A 130 1.26 8.88 5.86
C GLY A 130 2.33 8.35 4.93
N LEU A 131 2.28 7.07 4.63
CA LEU A 131 3.16 6.41 3.69
C LEU A 131 2.35 5.69 2.62
N ALA A 132 2.80 5.77 1.36
CA ALA A 132 2.25 5.00 0.26
C ALA A 132 3.38 4.41 -0.59
N MET A 133 3.22 3.16 -1.02
CA MET A 133 4.16 2.46 -1.88
C MET A 133 3.43 1.74 -3.00
N ALA A 134 3.87 1.93 -4.23
CA ALA A 134 3.37 1.23 -5.41
C ALA A 134 4.29 0.07 -5.78
N ILE A 135 3.69 -1.07 -6.11
CA ILE A 135 4.40 -2.28 -6.56
C ILE A 135 3.81 -2.81 -7.85
N GLU A 136 4.65 -3.47 -8.63
CA GLU A 136 4.29 -4.21 -9.83
C GLU A 136 4.59 -5.69 -9.60
N ARG A 137 3.61 -6.58 -9.86
CA ARG A 137 3.83 -8.03 -9.89
C ARG A 137 4.72 -8.39 -11.07
N LEU A 138 5.70 -9.23 -10.83
CA LEU A 138 6.62 -9.78 -11.84
C LEU A 138 6.21 -11.21 -12.26
#